data_8f409ff7763c4bbf7492be509517a4a9
#
_entry.id   8f409ff7763c4bbf7492be509517a4a9
#
_cell.length_a   1.000
_cell.length_b   1.000
_cell.length_c   1.000
_cell.angle_alpha   90.00
_cell.angle_beta   90.00
_cell.angle_gamma   90.00
#
_symmetry.space_group_name_H-M   'P 1'
#
loop_
_entity.id
_entity.type
_entity.pdbx_description
1 polymer ?
#
loop_
_entity_poly.entity_id
_entity_poly.type
_entity_poly.pdbx_seq_one_letter_code
_entity_poly.pdbx_strand_id
1 'polypeptide(L)'
;MKRAIHSTIIGFMAFLCCVSCGRAVSVLDSDFKLDHVLEVEGRQGVATDGDFYYISGSTALYKYDMEGNLVAKNEAPFKDLQLECNHIGDIDEYDGELFAGCEYFLDGVGKNIQTAIYDAKTLEYKRSIPWVPESGQVECCGLAVDRDRKEVWMADWVQGSELYCYDLKTWKYLRNLTLSPAPRLQQGIYCVDGQMLVSCDDGDAEKGEPDNLYKVDLKTGEVTLFRTMDDFILTGEIEGLTMNPKNGNLIVMSNRGARIILGMPKGFYPGYDREIHNIYIYTPENNNER
;
A
#
# COMPACT_ATOMS: atom_id res chain seq x y z
N MET A 1 29.48 -25.91 -79.52
CA MET A 1 29.09 -26.35 -78.13
C MET A 1 28.81 -25.13 -77.28
N LYS A 2 27.55 -24.81 -77.03
CA LYS A 2 27.12 -23.71 -76.19
C LYS A 2 26.57 -24.30 -74.86
N ARG A 3 27.22 -24.01 -73.74
CA ARG A 3 26.74 -24.40 -72.37
C ARG A 3 25.76 -23.32 -71.88
N ALA A 4 24.55 -23.76 -71.55
CA ALA A 4 23.56 -22.94 -70.86
C ALA A 4 23.83 -22.96 -69.36
N ILE A 5 23.89 -21.80 -68.76
CA ILE A 5 24.00 -21.62 -67.30
C ILE A 5 22.57 -21.37 -66.76
N HIS A 6 22.09 -22.33 -65.95
CA HIS A 6 20.83 -22.16 -65.22
C HIS A 6 21.13 -21.43 -63.90
N SER A 7 20.55 -20.27 -63.78
CA SER A 7 20.60 -19.46 -62.51
C SER A 7 19.35 -19.77 -61.68
N THR A 8 19.52 -20.45 -60.57
CA THR A 8 18.45 -20.75 -59.61
C THR A 8 18.34 -19.59 -58.61
N ILE A 9 17.26 -18.83 -58.70
CA ILE A 9 16.91 -17.79 -57.72
C ILE A 9 16.23 -18.46 -56.53
N ILE A 10 16.89 -18.50 -55.39
CA ILE A 10 16.30 -18.92 -54.11
C ILE A 10 15.66 -17.67 -53.47
N GLY A 11 14.34 -17.61 -53.53
CA GLY A 11 13.57 -16.57 -52.81
C GLY A 11 13.54 -16.85 -51.31
N PHE A 12 14.15 -15.96 -50.55
CA PHE A 12 14.07 -15.95 -49.09
C PHE A 12 12.73 -15.31 -48.70
N MET A 13 11.77 -16.10 -48.30
CA MET A 13 10.49 -15.62 -47.72
C MET A 13 10.70 -15.34 -46.25
N ALA A 14 10.90 -14.07 -45.90
CA ALA A 14 10.98 -13.63 -44.51
C ALA A 14 9.56 -13.71 -43.87
N PHE A 15 9.37 -14.66 -42.98
CA PHE A 15 8.18 -14.73 -42.13
C PHE A 15 8.31 -13.66 -41.05
N LEU A 16 7.61 -12.54 -41.21
CA LEU A 16 7.39 -11.59 -40.11
C LEU A 16 6.43 -12.25 -39.14
N CYS A 17 6.96 -12.83 -38.04
CA CYS A 17 6.17 -13.12 -36.86
C CYS A 17 5.79 -11.81 -36.19
N CYS A 18 4.58 -11.31 -36.42
CA CYS A 18 3.96 -10.33 -35.56
C CYS A 18 3.68 -11.01 -34.22
N VAL A 19 4.61 -10.88 -33.25
CA VAL A 19 4.33 -11.15 -31.87
C VAL A 19 3.40 -10.04 -31.43
N SER A 20 2.09 -10.26 -31.41
CA SER A 20 1.15 -9.43 -30.72
C SER A 20 1.50 -9.55 -29.22
N CYS A 21 2.22 -8.58 -28.70
CA CYS A 21 2.42 -8.43 -27.27
C CYS A 21 1.05 -8.07 -26.67
N GLY A 22 0.24 -9.08 -26.38
CA GLY A 22 -0.97 -8.88 -25.57
C GLY A 22 -0.51 -8.31 -24.24
N ARG A 23 -0.92 -7.09 -23.91
CA ARG A 23 -0.71 -6.50 -22.59
C ARG A 23 -1.39 -7.45 -21.61
N ALA A 24 -0.65 -7.99 -20.64
CA ALA A 24 -1.27 -8.71 -19.54
C ALA A 24 -2.30 -7.76 -18.89
N VAL A 25 -3.52 -8.23 -18.74
CA VAL A 25 -4.58 -7.45 -18.10
C VAL A 25 -4.17 -7.30 -16.63
N SER A 26 -4.01 -6.06 -16.17
CA SER A 26 -3.71 -5.78 -14.78
C SER A 26 -4.92 -6.13 -13.91
N VAL A 27 -4.71 -6.65 -12.72
CA VAL A 27 -5.77 -6.82 -11.72
C VAL A 27 -6.47 -5.49 -11.41
N LEU A 28 -5.76 -4.37 -11.57
CA LEU A 28 -6.31 -3.02 -11.39
C LEU A 28 -7.28 -2.56 -12.50
N ASP A 29 -7.42 -3.32 -13.57
CA ASP A 29 -8.42 -3.09 -14.63
C ASP A 29 -9.75 -3.79 -14.33
N SER A 30 -9.83 -4.53 -13.21
CA SER A 30 -11.06 -5.18 -12.73
C SER A 30 -11.93 -4.22 -11.93
N ASP A 31 -13.25 -4.40 -11.98
CA ASP A 31 -14.15 -3.84 -10.98
C ASP A 31 -13.97 -4.64 -9.67
N PHE A 32 -14.14 -3.98 -8.54
CA PHE A 32 -14.03 -4.61 -7.22
C PHE A 32 -15.35 -4.52 -6.48
N LYS A 33 -15.84 -5.65 -5.99
CA LYS A 33 -17.07 -5.74 -5.21
C LYS A 33 -16.75 -6.07 -3.76
N LEU A 34 -17.38 -5.35 -2.83
CA LEU A 34 -17.30 -5.67 -1.40
C LEU A 34 -17.81 -7.09 -1.16
N ASP A 35 -16.98 -7.94 -0.60
CA ASP A 35 -17.31 -9.31 -0.22
C ASP A 35 -17.74 -9.34 1.25
N HIS A 36 -16.86 -8.92 2.16
CA HIS A 36 -17.15 -8.85 3.59
C HIS A 36 -16.25 -7.87 4.32
N VAL A 37 -16.57 -7.62 5.59
CA VAL A 37 -15.84 -6.72 6.48
C VAL A 37 -15.49 -7.48 7.76
N LEU A 38 -14.25 -7.37 8.21
CA LEU A 38 -13.77 -7.92 9.47
C LEU A 38 -13.42 -6.79 10.45
N GLU A 39 -13.88 -6.91 11.69
CA GLU A 39 -13.41 -6.03 12.78
C GLU A 39 -12.07 -6.57 13.32
N VAL A 40 -11.08 -5.70 13.48
CA VAL A 40 -9.72 -6.03 13.90
C VAL A 40 -9.25 -5.08 15.00
N GLU A 41 -8.22 -5.48 15.75
CA GLU A 41 -7.43 -4.54 16.55
C GLU A 41 -6.39 -3.86 15.64
N GLY A 42 -6.05 -2.61 15.94
CA GLY A 42 -5.11 -1.83 15.11
C GLY A 42 -5.83 -0.96 14.08
N ARG A 43 -5.23 0.18 13.77
CA ARG A 43 -5.91 1.27 13.08
C ARG A 43 -5.09 1.96 11.98
N GLN A 44 -3.92 1.42 11.59
CA GLN A 44 -3.03 2.11 10.65
C GLN A 44 -2.89 1.33 9.33
N GLY A 45 -2.10 0.30 9.30
CA GLY A 45 -1.78 -0.41 8.07
C GLY A 45 -2.36 -1.82 8.01
N VAL A 46 -2.47 -2.33 6.80
CA VAL A 46 -2.83 -3.73 6.54
C VAL A 46 -1.92 -4.34 5.48
N ALA A 47 -1.39 -5.53 5.75
CA ALA A 47 -0.66 -6.36 4.79
C ALA A 47 -1.19 -7.79 4.78
N THR A 48 -0.83 -8.57 3.75
CA THR A 48 -1.18 -9.99 3.67
C THR A 48 -0.17 -10.78 2.83
N ASP A 49 0.13 -12.01 3.27
CA ASP A 49 0.84 -13.03 2.48
C ASP A 49 -0.12 -13.99 1.75
N GLY A 50 -1.43 -13.75 1.90
CA GLY A 50 -2.51 -14.57 1.37
C GLY A 50 -2.91 -15.75 2.25
N ASP A 51 -2.26 -15.95 3.40
CA ASP A 51 -2.62 -16.92 4.44
C ASP A 51 -3.01 -16.22 5.75
N PHE A 52 -2.50 -15.00 5.97
CA PHE A 52 -2.76 -14.20 7.16
C PHE A 52 -2.94 -12.73 6.78
N TYR A 53 -3.70 -12.01 7.61
CA TYR A 53 -3.68 -10.56 7.65
C TYR A 53 -2.73 -10.09 8.74
N TYR A 54 -1.94 -9.08 8.43
CA TYR A 54 -1.09 -8.34 9.35
C TYR A 54 -1.65 -6.94 9.49
N ILE A 55 -1.83 -6.48 10.70
CA ILE A 55 -2.43 -5.18 11.00
C ILE A 55 -1.48 -4.39 11.90
N SER A 56 -1.23 -3.12 11.58
CA SER A 56 -0.57 -2.20 12.49
C SER A 56 -1.60 -1.36 13.24
N GLY A 57 -1.38 -1.20 14.53
CA GLY A 57 -1.89 -0.08 15.29
C GLY A 57 -0.79 0.95 15.46
N SER A 58 -1.10 2.13 15.94
CA SER A 58 -0.07 3.15 16.17
C SER A 58 1.09 2.67 17.06
N THR A 59 0.84 1.67 17.95
CA THR A 59 1.84 1.18 18.93
C THR A 59 1.86 -0.33 19.11
N ALA A 60 1.24 -1.07 18.19
CA ALA A 60 1.18 -2.54 18.27
C ALA A 60 1.10 -3.16 16.88
N LEU A 61 1.42 -4.46 16.78
CA LEU A 61 1.25 -5.27 15.59
C LEU A 61 0.37 -6.48 15.89
N TYR A 62 -0.48 -6.86 14.95
CA TYR A 62 -1.43 -7.95 15.08
C TYR A 62 -1.36 -8.87 13.86
N LYS A 63 -1.60 -10.15 14.07
CA LYS A 63 -1.70 -11.17 13.03
C LYS A 63 -3.01 -11.91 13.16
N TYR A 64 -3.78 -11.99 12.08
CA TYR A 64 -5.06 -12.69 12.02
C TYR A 64 -5.00 -13.80 10.97
N ASP A 65 -5.78 -14.87 11.19
CA ASP A 65 -6.09 -15.78 10.09
C ASP A 65 -7.08 -15.16 9.09
N MET A 66 -7.36 -15.87 8.00
CA MET A 66 -8.24 -15.35 6.94
C MET A 66 -9.72 -15.28 7.36
N GLU A 67 -10.09 -15.92 8.46
CA GLU A 67 -11.41 -15.85 9.09
C GLU A 67 -11.55 -14.70 10.10
N GLY A 68 -10.46 -13.95 10.35
CA GLY A 68 -10.44 -12.81 11.27
C GLY A 68 -10.20 -13.19 12.74
N ASN A 69 -9.69 -14.39 13.03
CA ASN A 69 -9.29 -14.76 14.38
C ASN A 69 -7.88 -14.27 14.68
N LEU A 70 -7.68 -13.62 15.83
CA LEU A 70 -6.38 -13.16 16.29
C LEU A 70 -5.46 -14.36 16.57
N VAL A 71 -4.33 -14.42 15.86
CA VAL A 71 -3.33 -15.50 15.96
C VAL A 71 -2.14 -15.09 16.84
N ALA A 72 -1.67 -13.84 16.67
CA ALA A 72 -0.54 -13.30 17.42
C ALA A 72 -0.63 -11.78 17.54
N LYS A 73 0.02 -11.23 18.55
CA LYS A 73 0.19 -9.78 18.72
C LYS A 73 1.55 -9.43 19.31
N ASN A 74 2.05 -8.23 18.97
CA ASN A 74 3.20 -7.61 19.59
C ASN A 74 2.78 -6.23 20.12
N GLU A 75 2.65 -6.10 21.44
CA GLU A 75 2.24 -4.89 22.12
C GLU A 75 3.43 -3.97 22.52
N ALA A 76 4.64 -4.35 22.14
CA ALA A 76 5.85 -3.57 22.43
C ALA A 76 6.79 -3.53 21.20
N PRO A 77 6.30 -3.11 20.00
CA PRO A 77 7.06 -3.18 18.76
C PRO A 77 8.28 -2.28 18.76
N PHE A 78 8.29 -1.23 19.57
CA PHE A 78 9.38 -0.25 19.62
C PHE A 78 10.53 -0.63 20.56
N LYS A 79 10.37 -1.69 21.37
CA LYS A 79 11.29 -2.05 22.45
C LYS A 79 12.76 -2.11 22.04
N ASP A 80 13.04 -2.60 20.84
CA ASP A 80 14.40 -2.86 20.37
C ASP A 80 14.81 -1.94 19.20
N LEU A 81 14.02 -0.90 18.89
CA LEU A 81 14.31 0.04 17.81
C LEU A 81 15.55 0.89 18.13
N GLN A 82 16.29 1.25 17.07
CA GLN A 82 17.48 2.09 17.20
C GLN A 82 17.14 3.55 17.53
N LEU A 83 16.05 4.05 16.98
CA LEU A 83 15.55 5.40 17.20
C LEU A 83 14.23 5.35 17.95
N GLU A 84 14.01 6.30 18.85
CA GLU A 84 12.76 6.42 19.59
C GLU A 84 11.58 6.66 18.65
N CYS A 85 10.52 5.85 18.80
CA CYS A 85 9.29 5.95 18.05
C CYS A 85 8.08 5.87 19.00
N ASN A 86 6.98 6.45 18.54
CA ASN A 86 5.67 6.36 19.19
C ASN A 86 4.54 6.02 18.22
N HIS A 87 4.87 5.88 16.93
CA HIS A 87 3.90 5.67 15.87
C HIS A 87 4.40 4.68 14.82
N ILE A 88 3.53 3.75 14.43
CA ILE A 88 3.64 2.93 13.23
C ILE A 88 2.53 3.40 12.28
N GLY A 89 2.89 3.69 11.04
CA GLY A 89 1.94 3.92 9.95
C GLY A 89 1.59 2.62 9.22
N ASP A 90 1.61 2.68 7.90
CA ASP A 90 1.32 1.54 7.03
C ASP A 90 2.42 0.48 7.06
N ILE A 91 2.05 -0.73 6.63
CA ILE A 91 2.91 -1.91 6.63
C ILE A 91 2.78 -2.69 5.33
N ASP A 92 3.84 -3.40 4.95
CA ASP A 92 3.78 -4.38 3.86
C ASP A 92 4.52 -5.68 4.26
N GLU A 93 4.08 -6.80 3.70
CA GLU A 93 4.73 -8.09 3.89
C GLU A 93 5.51 -8.48 2.63
N TYR A 94 6.76 -8.90 2.80
CA TYR A 94 7.56 -9.44 1.72
C TYR A 94 8.57 -10.48 2.23
N ASP A 95 8.55 -11.67 1.61
CA ASP A 95 9.49 -12.77 1.86
C ASP A 95 9.59 -13.19 3.35
N GLY A 96 8.44 -13.24 4.04
CA GLY A 96 8.34 -13.62 5.46
C GLY A 96 8.79 -12.52 6.42
N GLU A 97 8.97 -11.30 5.96
CA GLU A 97 9.27 -10.12 6.74
C GLU A 97 8.14 -9.09 6.63
N LEU A 98 7.78 -8.51 7.77
CA LEU A 98 6.84 -7.40 7.85
C LEU A 98 7.62 -6.09 7.94
N PHE A 99 7.45 -5.23 6.96
CA PHE A 99 8.04 -3.91 6.86
C PHE A 99 7.06 -2.89 7.44
N ALA A 100 7.50 -2.08 8.38
CA ALA A 100 6.65 -1.09 9.05
C ALA A 100 7.31 0.29 9.01
N GLY A 101 6.59 1.28 8.51
CA GLY A 101 6.97 2.68 8.63
C GLY A 101 6.82 3.13 10.09
N CYS A 102 7.91 3.57 10.70
CA CYS A 102 7.94 3.96 12.10
C CYS A 102 8.55 5.35 12.28
N GLU A 103 7.99 6.11 13.22
CA GLU A 103 8.48 7.44 13.53
C GLU A 103 8.09 7.89 14.93
N TYR A 104 8.65 9.01 15.38
CA TYR A 104 8.15 9.77 16.51
C TYR A 104 7.25 10.87 15.98
N PHE A 105 5.95 10.65 16.03
CA PHE A 105 4.94 11.58 15.53
C PHE A 105 4.35 12.43 16.65
N LEU A 106 4.33 13.75 16.45
CA LEU A 106 3.72 14.69 17.38
C LEU A 106 3.23 15.96 16.64
N ASP A 107 1.97 16.28 16.83
CA ASP A 107 1.33 17.47 16.27
C ASP A 107 1.53 17.65 14.75
N GLY A 108 1.41 16.57 13.99
CA GLY A 108 1.56 16.58 12.53
C GLY A 108 3.01 16.59 12.04
N VAL A 109 3.99 16.33 12.91
CA VAL A 109 5.41 16.32 12.56
C VAL A 109 6.04 14.96 12.91
N GLY A 110 6.59 14.29 11.89
CA GLY A 110 7.39 13.08 12.05
C GLY A 110 8.85 13.39 12.37
N LYS A 111 9.46 12.57 13.20
CA LYS A 111 10.91 12.55 13.52
C LYS A 111 11.37 11.11 13.65
N ASN A 112 12.69 10.90 13.57
CA ASN A 112 13.26 9.58 13.74
C ASN A 112 12.66 8.55 12.77
N ILE A 113 12.32 8.96 11.56
CA ILE A 113 11.73 8.11 10.54
C ILE A 113 12.63 6.91 10.30
N GLN A 114 12.07 5.72 10.32
CA GLN A 114 12.78 4.47 10.05
C GLN A 114 11.80 3.40 9.56
N THR A 115 12.31 2.45 8.82
CA THR A 115 11.59 1.20 8.56
C THR A 115 11.99 0.17 9.60
N ALA A 116 11.05 -0.27 10.42
CA ALA A 116 11.24 -1.41 11.30
C ALA A 116 10.83 -2.69 10.59
N ILE A 117 11.63 -3.74 10.74
CA ILE A 117 11.40 -5.03 10.11
C ILE A 117 11.19 -6.09 11.17
N TYR A 118 10.08 -6.81 11.06
CA TYR A 118 9.67 -7.86 11.97
C TYR A 118 9.58 -9.20 11.23
N ASP A 119 9.70 -10.28 11.94
CA ASP A 119 9.41 -11.62 11.42
C ASP A 119 7.89 -11.79 11.26
N ALA A 120 7.41 -12.06 10.06
CA ALA A 120 5.98 -12.15 9.76
C ALA A 120 5.28 -13.32 10.47
N LYS A 121 6.03 -14.34 10.92
CA LYS A 121 5.46 -15.47 11.64
C LYS A 121 5.25 -15.16 13.13
N THR A 122 6.23 -14.49 13.76
CA THR A 122 6.26 -14.28 15.22
C THR A 122 5.94 -12.87 15.64
N LEU A 123 6.00 -11.90 14.72
CA LEU A 123 5.95 -10.46 14.94
C LEU A 123 7.11 -9.93 15.81
N GLU A 124 8.20 -10.69 15.93
CA GLU A 124 9.38 -10.29 16.67
C GLU A 124 10.25 -9.34 15.82
N TYR A 125 10.82 -8.33 16.48
CA TYR A 125 11.73 -7.38 15.85
C TYR A 125 12.99 -8.08 15.32
N LYS A 126 13.39 -7.71 14.10
CA LYS A 126 14.62 -8.21 13.46
C LYS A 126 15.67 -7.11 13.32
N ARG A 127 15.28 -5.97 12.77
CA ARG A 127 16.18 -4.83 12.52
C ARG A 127 15.36 -3.58 12.18
N SER A 128 15.99 -2.42 12.30
CA SER A 128 15.44 -1.16 11.76
C SER A 128 16.47 -0.44 10.90
N ILE A 129 15.98 0.35 9.96
CA ILE A 129 16.76 1.08 8.99
C ILE A 129 16.31 2.53 9.03
N PRO A 130 17.17 3.47 9.48
CA PRO A 130 16.83 4.89 9.44
C PRO A 130 16.67 5.38 8.01
N TRP A 131 15.75 6.35 7.82
CA TRP A 131 15.62 7.03 6.54
C TRP A 131 16.87 7.83 6.18
N VAL A 132 16.98 8.23 4.92
CA VAL A 132 18.08 9.08 4.44
C VAL A 132 17.58 10.53 4.40
N PRO A 133 18.12 11.45 5.23
CA PRO A 133 17.66 12.84 5.31
C PRO A 133 17.68 13.59 3.98
N GLU A 134 18.60 13.20 3.07
CA GLU A 134 18.74 13.78 1.74
C GLU A 134 17.52 13.49 0.84
N SER A 135 16.66 12.54 1.21
CA SER A 135 15.40 12.29 0.50
C SER A 135 14.42 13.46 0.61
N GLY A 136 14.53 14.24 1.68
CA GLY A 136 13.60 15.31 2.00
C GLY A 136 12.29 14.82 2.64
N GLN A 137 12.15 13.50 2.90
CA GLN A 137 11.00 12.90 3.57
C GLN A 137 10.82 13.50 4.96
N VAL A 138 9.59 13.83 5.34
CA VAL A 138 9.25 14.52 6.60
C VAL A 138 8.40 13.68 7.54
N GLU A 139 7.86 12.54 7.04
CA GLU A 139 6.98 11.65 7.78
C GLU A 139 6.91 10.29 7.06
N CYS A 140 6.29 9.27 7.63
CA CYS A 140 6.13 7.96 6.99
C CYS A 140 4.75 7.35 7.31
N CYS A 141 3.71 7.85 6.64
CA CYS A 141 2.37 7.26 6.73
C CYS A 141 2.24 5.99 5.91
N GLY A 142 2.75 5.98 4.68
CA GLY A 142 2.66 4.87 3.75
C GLY A 142 4.00 4.16 3.52
N LEU A 143 3.96 2.83 3.40
CA LEU A 143 5.12 2.01 3.03
C LEU A 143 4.69 0.84 2.14
N ALA A 144 5.37 0.65 1.00
CA ALA A 144 5.14 -0.47 0.09
C ALA A 144 6.44 -1.05 -0.46
N VAL A 145 6.44 -2.37 -0.70
CA VAL A 145 7.52 -3.08 -1.39
C VAL A 145 7.12 -3.33 -2.85
N ASP A 146 7.87 -2.76 -3.80
CA ASP A 146 7.80 -3.15 -5.20
C ASP A 146 8.52 -4.49 -5.38
N ARG A 147 7.75 -5.54 -5.45
CA ARG A 147 8.24 -6.92 -5.53
C ARG A 147 8.97 -7.22 -6.83
N ASP A 148 8.64 -6.50 -7.90
CA ASP A 148 9.23 -6.70 -9.24
C ASP A 148 10.56 -5.96 -9.38
N ARG A 149 10.59 -4.68 -8.97
CA ARG A 149 11.79 -3.84 -9.07
C ARG A 149 12.75 -3.98 -7.90
N LYS A 150 12.31 -4.64 -6.81
CA LYS A 150 13.06 -4.75 -5.54
C LYS A 150 13.36 -3.37 -4.96
N GLU A 151 12.34 -2.56 -4.89
CA GLU A 151 12.35 -1.22 -4.34
C GLU A 151 11.41 -1.15 -3.12
N VAL A 152 11.69 -0.22 -2.20
CA VAL A 152 10.78 0.16 -1.11
C VAL A 152 10.37 1.60 -1.35
N TRP A 153 9.08 1.84 -1.26
CA TRP A 153 8.49 3.15 -1.42
C TRP A 153 7.87 3.62 -0.11
N MET A 154 7.96 4.92 0.16
CA MET A 154 7.37 5.58 1.31
C MET A 154 6.62 6.83 0.88
N ALA A 155 5.61 7.22 1.66
CA ALA A 155 4.78 8.39 1.45
C ALA A 155 4.72 9.26 2.69
N ASP A 156 4.54 10.58 2.49
CA ASP A 156 4.25 11.56 3.53
C ASP A 156 2.75 11.86 3.58
N TRP A 157 2.18 11.93 4.77
CA TRP A 157 0.78 12.29 4.97
C TRP A 157 0.50 13.76 4.66
N VAL A 158 1.24 14.66 5.28
CA VAL A 158 0.91 16.11 5.30
C VAL A 158 1.18 16.78 3.97
N GLN A 159 2.28 16.46 3.30
CA GLN A 159 2.66 17.15 2.07
C GLN A 159 2.23 16.41 0.81
N GLY A 160 2.19 15.08 0.85
CA GLY A 160 1.60 14.20 -0.16
C GLY A 160 2.02 14.41 -1.61
N SER A 161 3.07 15.20 -1.85
CA SER A 161 3.48 15.60 -3.21
C SER A 161 4.52 14.68 -3.83
N GLU A 162 5.13 13.80 -3.05
CA GLU A 162 6.20 12.91 -3.50
C GLU A 162 6.10 11.52 -2.88
N LEU A 163 6.59 10.53 -3.62
CA LEU A 163 6.93 9.21 -3.10
C LEU A 163 8.44 9.07 -3.06
N TYR A 164 8.95 8.43 -2.02
CA TYR A 164 10.38 8.25 -1.76
C TYR A 164 10.78 6.80 -2.02
N CYS A 165 11.77 6.59 -2.89
CA CYS A 165 12.19 5.27 -3.37
C CYS A 165 13.57 4.88 -2.85
N TYR A 166 13.65 3.67 -2.30
CA TYR A 166 14.86 3.06 -1.78
C TYR A 166 15.09 1.68 -2.42
N ASP A 167 16.34 1.28 -2.55
CA ASP A 167 16.71 -0.08 -2.94
C ASP A 167 16.41 -1.07 -1.80
N LEU A 168 15.63 -2.09 -2.06
CA LEU A 168 15.16 -3.05 -1.03
C LEU A 168 16.30 -3.81 -0.33
N LYS A 169 17.41 -4.05 -1.04
CA LYS A 169 18.53 -4.83 -0.49
C LYS A 169 19.53 -3.97 0.27
N THR A 170 19.87 -2.81 -0.28
CA THR A 170 20.93 -1.95 0.23
C THR A 170 20.43 -0.78 1.05
N TRP A 171 19.13 -0.49 0.96
CA TRP A 171 18.44 0.65 1.59
C TRP A 171 19.04 2.01 1.19
N LYS A 172 19.70 2.04 0.04
CA LYS A 172 20.13 3.30 -0.53
C LYS A 172 18.92 4.05 -1.08
N TYR A 173 18.84 5.32 -0.74
CA TYR A 173 17.91 6.23 -1.39
C TYR A 173 18.22 6.30 -2.89
N LEU A 174 17.19 6.14 -3.72
CA LEU A 174 17.33 6.12 -5.17
C LEU A 174 16.80 7.41 -5.81
N ARG A 175 15.61 7.82 -5.45
CA ARG A 175 14.91 8.96 -6.07
C ARG A 175 13.61 9.30 -5.35
N ASN A 176 13.11 10.50 -5.63
CA ASN A 176 11.70 10.86 -5.42
C ASN A 176 10.92 10.70 -6.72
N LEU A 177 9.60 10.55 -6.59
CA LEU A 177 8.63 10.62 -7.67
C LEU A 177 7.60 11.68 -7.31
N THR A 178 7.60 12.80 -8.04
CA THR A 178 6.61 13.87 -7.86
C THR A 178 5.25 13.45 -8.39
N LEU A 179 4.21 13.61 -7.58
CA LEU A 179 2.84 13.24 -7.88
C LEU A 179 2.06 14.40 -8.53
N SER A 180 1.31 14.12 -9.58
CA SER A 180 0.54 15.14 -10.28
C SER A 180 -0.82 14.59 -10.80
N PRO A 181 -1.97 15.16 -10.33
CA PRO A 181 -2.07 16.08 -9.20
C PRO A 181 -1.68 15.39 -7.89
N ALA A 182 -1.12 16.13 -6.93
CA ALA A 182 -0.77 15.55 -5.63
C ALA A 182 -2.05 15.19 -4.86
N PRO A 183 -2.24 13.93 -4.45
CA PRO A 183 -3.37 13.54 -3.61
C PRO A 183 -3.18 14.10 -2.20
N ARG A 184 -4.28 14.36 -1.51
CA ARG A 184 -4.24 14.96 -0.16
C ARG A 184 -4.38 13.87 0.90
N LEU A 185 -3.72 14.08 2.03
CA LEU A 185 -3.86 13.23 3.23
C LEU A 185 -3.68 11.74 2.90
N GLN A 186 -2.53 11.40 2.31
CA GLN A 186 -2.17 10.02 2.02
C GLN A 186 -2.06 9.24 3.32
N GLN A 187 -2.56 8.01 3.36
CA GLN A 187 -2.51 7.15 4.54
C GLN A 187 -1.72 5.87 4.25
N GLY A 188 -2.08 5.12 3.26
CA GLY A 188 -1.40 3.89 2.88
C GLY A 188 -1.05 3.84 1.40
N ILE A 189 -0.06 3.00 1.07
CA ILE A 189 0.35 2.76 -0.31
C ILE A 189 0.57 1.26 -0.57
N TYR A 190 0.28 0.80 -1.78
CA TYR A 190 0.56 -0.57 -2.20
C TYR A 190 1.02 -0.63 -3.66
N CYS A 191 2.12 -1.35 -3.92
CA CYS A 191 2.70 -1.45 -5.25
C CYS A 191 2.23 -2.71 -5.98
N VAL A 192 1.68 -2.56 -7.18
CA VAL A 192 1.22 -3.66 -8.03
C VAL A 192 1.31 -3.28 -9.52
N ASP A 193 1.78 -4.19 -10.37
CA ASP A 193 1.85 -4.04 -11.83
C ASP A 193 2.52 -2.74 -12.31
N GLY A 194 3.52 -2.25 -11.55
CA GLY A 194 4.24 -1.02 -11.87
C GLY A 194 3.47 0.26 -11.59
N GLN A 195 2.40 0.17 -10.83
CA GLN A 195 1.60 1.27 -10.33
C GLN A 195 1.58 1.26 -8.80
N MET A 196 1.27 2.39 -8.20
CA MET A 196 1.02 2.52 -6.78
C MET A 196 -0.45 2.81 -6.54
N LEU A 197 -1.11 2.01 -5.71
CA LEU A 197 -2.38 2.40 -5.10
C LEU A 197 -2.07 3.26 -3.88
N VAL A 198 -2.88 4.30 -3.68
CA VAL A 198 -2.75 5.24 -2.55
C VAL A 198 -4.13 5.43 -1.94
N SER A 199 -4.27 5.19 -0.65
CA SER A 199 -5.45 5.58 0.11
C SER A 199 -5.30 7.00 0.64
N CYS A 200 -6.39 7.77 0.59
CA CYS A 200 -6.38 9.17 1.00
C CYS A 200 -7.61 9.48 1.85
N ASP A 201 -7.39 10.07 3.02
CA ASP A 201 -8.42 10.58 3.94
C ASP A 201 -8.87 11.97 3.46
N ASP A 202 -9.28 12.06 2.19
CA ASP A 202 -9.59 13.32 1.51
C ASP A 202 -11.10 13.62 1.44
N GLY A 203 -11.92 12.76 2.03
CA GLY A 203 -13.36 12.93 2.21
C GLY A 203 -13.72 13.92 3.31
N ASP A 204 -14.99 14.03 3.60
CA ASP A 204 -15.53 14.84 4.71
C ASP A 204 -16.79 14.15 5.26
N ALA A 205 -16.65 13.44 6.36
CA ALA A 205 -17.74 12.71 7.00
C ALA A 205 -18.92 13.62 7.41
N GLU A 206 -18.66 14.89 7.77
CA GLU A 206 -19.70 15.85 8.15
C GLU A 206 -20.53 16.32 6.95
N LYS A 207 -19.96 16.24 5.73
CA LYS A 207 -20.63 16.55 4.47
C LYS A 207 -21.18 15.32 3.75
N GLY A 208 -20.81 14.12 4.21
CA GLY A 208 -21.14 12.87 3.53
C GLY A 208 -20.28 12.65 2.27
N GLU A 209 -19.07 13.19 2.24
CA GLU A 209 -18.12 13.00 1.15
C GLU A 209 -17.18 11.84 1.52
N PRO A 210 -17.16 10.74 0.73
CA PRO A 210 -16.32 9.58 1.02
C PRO A 210 -14.85 9.80 0.66
N ASP A 211 -13.97 9.03 1.28
CA ASP A 211 -12.55 8.94 0.97
C ASP A 211 -12.30 8.27 -0.38
N ASN A 212 -11.09 8.43 -0.89
CA ASN A 212 -10.73 7.92 -2.21
C ASN A 212 -9.48 7.06 -2.20
N LEU A 213 -9.44 6.13 -3.16
CA LEU A 213 -8.22 5.45 -3.61
C LEU A 213 -7.77 6.05 -4.94
N TYR A 214 -6.49 6.31 -5.03
CA TYR A 214 -5.85 6.79 -6.26
C TYR A 214 -4.88 5.76 -6.81
N LYS A 215 -4.62 5.86 -8.10
CA LYS A 215 -3.65 5.08 -8.84
C LYS A 215 -2.58 6.02 -9.39
N VAL A 216 -1.32 5.69 -9.12
CA VAL A 216 -0.14 6.45 -9.56
C VAL A 216 0.67 5.61 -10.53
N ASP A 217 0.97 6.15 -11.70
CA ASP A 217 1.96 5.58 -12.61
C ASP A 217 3.37 5.81 -12.07
N LEU A 218 4.09 4.76 -11.70
CA LEU A 218 5.43 4.84 -11.10
C LEU A 218 6.55 5.29 -12.05
N LYS A 219 6.24 5.55 -13.33
CA LYS A 219 7.18 6.14 -14.28
C LYS A 219 7.03 7.64 -14.42
N THR A 220 5.78 8.13 -14.34
CA THR A 220 5.44 9.51 -14.66
C THR A 220 5.01 10.32 -13.45
N GLY A 221 4.54 9.66 -12.37
CA GLY A 221 3.91 10.32 -11.22
C GLY A 221 2.48 10.81 -11.52
N GLU A 222 1.90 10.44 -12.66
CA GLU A 222 0.51 10.77 -12.98
C GLU A 222 -0.43 10.06 -12.02
N VAL A 223 -1.35 10.84 -11.42
CA VAL A 223 -2.32 10.37 -10.44
C VAL A 223 -3.72 10.39 -11.03
N THR A 224 -4.43 9.30 -10.92
CA THR A 224 -5.82 9.16 -11.37
C THR A 224 -6.67 8.57 -10.26
N LEU A 225 -7.95 8.96 -10.18
CA LEU A 225 -8.90 8.34 -9.27
C LEU A 225 -9.05 6.86 -9.64
N PHE A 226 -8.86 5.98 -8.67
CA PHE A 226 -9.07 4.55 -8.84
C PHE A 226 -10.47 4.15 -8.37
N ARG A 227 -10.83 4.55 -7.14
CA ARG A 227 -12.13 4.22 -6.54
C ARG A 227 -12.52 5.25 -5.48
N THR A 228 -13.80 5.60 -5.45
CA THR A 228 -14.43 6.28 -4.31
C THR A 228 -14.98 5.23 -3.35
N MET A 229 -14.70 5.38 -2.06
CA MET A 229 -15.04 4.40 -1.01
C MET A 229 -16.43 4.69 -0.42
N ASP A 230 -17.44 4.69 -1.27
CA ASP A 230 -18.82 5.03 -0.94
C ASP A 230 -19.58 3.93 -0.14
N ASP A 231 -18.98 2.76 0.00
CA ASP A 231 -19.45 1.66 0.84
C ASP A 231 -18.86 1.67 2.27
N PHE A 232 -17.98 2.63 2.59
CA PHE A 232 -17.52 2.87 3.96
C PHE A 232 -18.59 3.55 4.83
N ILE A 233 -18.50 3.32 6.13
CA ILE A 233 -19.25 4.12 7.10
C ILE A 233 -18.48 5.41 7.34
N LEU A 234 -19.01 6.53 6.86
CA LEU A 234 -18.38 7.84 6.81
C LEU A 234 -18.25 8.52 8.20
N THR A 235 -17.62 7.86 9.17
CA THR A 235 -17.40 8.42 10.53
C THR A 235 -16.02 8.11 11.07
N GLY A 236 -15.01 8.18 10.23
CA GLY A 236 -13.62 7.89 10.60
C GLY A 236 -12.68 8.17 9.45
N GLU A 237 -11.54 7.51 9.45
CA GLU A 237 -10.45 7.68 8.51
C GLU A 237 -10.24 6.40 7.70
N ILE A 238 -9.94 6.54 6.41
CA ILE A 238 -9.31 5.49 5.63
C ILE A 238 -7.84 5.39 6.05
N GLU A 239 -7.27 4.19 5.99
CA GLU A 239 -5.89 3.94 6.39
C GLU A 239 -5.16 3.08 5.35
N GLY A 240 -4.31 2.15 5.77
CA GLY A 240 -3.54 1.30 4.87
C GLY A 240 -4.37 0.42 3.94
N LEU A 241 -3.72 -0.06 2.88
CA LEU A 241 -4.34 -0.97 1.90
C LEU A 241 -3.31 -2.00 1.40
N THR A 242 -3.83 -3.12 0.92
CA THR A 242 -3.00 -4.18 0.31
C THR A 242 -3.82 -4.99 -0.69
N MET A 243 -3.17 -5.89 -1.41
CA MET A 243 -3.85 -6.88 -2.25
C MET A 243 -3.38 -8.29 -1.90
N ASN A 244 -4.33 -9.21 -1.80
CA ASN A 244 -4.02 -10.60 -1.56
C ASN A 244 -3.31 -11.23 -2.78
N PRO A 245 -2.06 -11.69 -2.66
CA PRO A 245 -1.28 -12.20 -3.79
C PRO A 245 -1.81 -13.51 -4.36
N LYS A 246 -2.71 -14.21 -3.66
CA LYS A 246 -3.25 -15.51 -4.11
C LYS A 246 -4.52 -15.40 -4.93
N ASN A 247 -5.36 -14.40 -4.64
CA ASN A 247 -6.67 -14.26 -5.27
C ASN A 247 -6.98 -12.87 -5.84
N GLY A 248 -6.07 -11.90 -5.64
CA GLY A 248 -6.23 -10.54 -6.14
C GLY A 248 -7.25 -9.68 -5.38
N ASN A 249 -7.74 -10.15 -4.22
CA ASN A 249 -8.64 -9.34 -3.41
C ASN A 249 -7.95 -8.05 -2.95
N LEU A 250 -8.63 -6.92 -3.13
CA LEU A 250 -8.24 -5.64 -2.55
C LEU A 250 -8.70 -5.60 -1.10
N ILE A 251 -7.83 -5.21 -0.19
CA ILE A 251 -8.11 -5.08 1.24
C ILE A 251 -7.79 -3.65 1.64
N VAL A 252 -8.74 -2.97 2.27
CA VAL A 252 -8.58 -1.57 2.69
C VAL A 252 -8.99 -1.45 4.14
N MET A 253 -8.14 -0.79 4.94
CA MET A 253 -8.44 -0.49 6.32
C MET A 253 -9.22 0.82 6.42
N SER A 254 -10.24 0.84 7.25
CA SER A 254 -10.98 2.05 7.61
C SER A 254 -11.41 2.00 9.05
N ASN A 255 -11.20 3.10 9.74
CA ASN A 255 -11.65 3.32 11.10
C ASN A 255 -13.01 4.00 11.11
N ARG A 256 -13.71 3.92 12.22
CA ARG A 256 -14.98 4.65 12.41
C ARG A 256 -15.23 4.94 13.88
N GLY A 257 -16.04 5.95 14.11
CA GLY A 257 -16.54 6.31 15.43
C GLY A 257 -15.73 7.39 16.13
N ALA A 258 -14.41 7.45 15.98
CA ALA A 258 -13.61 8.53 16.52
C ALA A 258 -13.58 9.75 15.58
N ARG A 259 -13.59 10.96 16.15
CA ARG A 259 -13.29 12.19 15.42
C ARG A 259 -11.80 12.46 15.54
N ILE A 260 -11.11 12.36 14.44
CA ILE A 260 -9.67 12.59 14.36
C ILE A 260 -9.40 13.96 13.75
N ILE A 261 -8.49 14.72 14.34
CA ILE A 261 -8.05 16.03 13.83
C ILE A 261 -6.53 16.06 13.94
N LEU A 262 -5.85 16.19 12.80
CA LEU A 262 -4.38 16.14 12.70
C LEU A 262 -3.80 14.89 13.38
N GLY A 263 -4.37 13.72 13.11
CA GLY A 263 -3.95 12.45 13.69
C GLY A 263 -4.28 12.26 15.17
N MET A 264 -5.01 13.20 15.81
CA MET A 264 -5.30 13.16 17.23
C MET A 264 -6.80 12.98 17.52
N PRO A 265 -7.19 11.99 18.36
CA PRO A 265 -8.60 11.80 18.75
C PRO A 265 -9.17 13.02 19.49
N LYS A 266 -10.32 13.51 19.06
CA LYS A 266 -11.05 14.66 19.63
C LYS A 266 -12.47 14.31 20.07
N GLY A 267 -12.68 13.06 20.46
CA GLY A 267 -13.97 12.54 20.90
C GLY A 267 -14.57 11.59 19.86
N PHE A 268 -15.88 11.36 19.97
CA PHE A 268 -16.58 10.39 19.14
C PHE A 268 -17.71 11.04 18.35
N TYR A 269 -18.05 10.46 17.22
CA TYR A 269 -19.29 10.76 16.51
C TYR A 269 -20.50 10.28 17.29
N PRO A 270 -21.70 10.89 17.09
CA PRO A 270 -22.93 10.45 17.76
C PRO A 270 -23.21 8.96 17.55
N GLY A 271 -23.48 8.25 18.65
CA GLY A 271 -23.76 6.82 18.64
C GLY A 271 -22.55 5.93 18.85
N TYR A 272 -21.35 6.50 18.99
CA TYR A 272 -20.13 5.76 19.29
C TYR A 272 -19.58 6.14 20.67
N ASP A 273 -19.01 5.17 21.36
CA ASP A 273 -18.27 5.30 22.62
C ASP A 273 -16.82 4.80 22.52
N ARG A 274 -16.45 4.24 21.38
CA ARG A 274 -15.10 3.80 21.03
C ARG A 274 -14.85 3.93 19.54
N GLU A 275 -13.60 3.89 19.15
CA GLU A 275 -13.18 3.67 17.76
C GLU A 275 -13.36 2.20 17.39
N ILE A 276 -13.75 1.94 16.16
CA ILE A 276 -13.92 0.60 15.59
C ILE A 276 -13.05 0.54 14.35
N HIS A 277 -12.20 -0.48 14.27
CA HIS A 277 -11.27 -0.67 13.17
C HIS A 277 -11.74 -1.84 12.31
N ASN A 278 -11.79 -1.63 11.01
CA ASN A 278 -12.28 -2.62 10.06
C ASN A 278 -11.32 -2.78 8.89
N ILE A 279 -11.19 -4.00 8.39
CA ILE A 279 -10.69 -4.25 7.04
C ILE A 279 -11.85 -4.63 6.15
N TYR A 280 -11.93 -3.98 5.00
CA TYR A 280 -12.91 -4.22 3.95
C TYR A 280 -12.26 -5.05 2.87
N ILE A 281 -12.82 -6.22 2.57
CA ILE A 281 -12.29 -7.17 1.60
C ILE A 281 -13.14 -7.10 0.34
N TYR A 282 -12.52 -6.78 -0.79
CA TYR A 282 -13.14 -6.67 -2.10
C TYR A 282 -12.62 -7.75 -3.04
N THR A 283 -13.52 -8.45 -3.72
CA THR A 283 -13.18 -9.42 -4.77
C THR A 283 -13.15 -8.76 -6.14
N PRO A 284 -12.14 -9.03 -6.99
CA PRO A 284 -12.15 -8.57 -8.37
C PRO A 284 -13.27 -9.27 -9.16
N GLU A 285 -14.08 -8.49 -9.87
CA GLU A 285 -15.07 -9.03 -10.81
C GLU A 285 -14.39 -9.27 -12.16
N ASN A 286 -14.41 -10.51 -12.63
CA ASN A 286 -13.92 -10.84 -13.95
C ASN A 286 -14.85 -10.24 -15.04
N ASN A 287 -14.38 -9.24 -15.75
CA ASN A 287 -15.11 -8.61 -16.88
C ASN A 287 -15.32 -9.55 -18.09
N ASN A 288 -15.00 -10.84 -17.99
CA ASN A 288 -15.16 -11.82 -19.06
C ASN A 288 -16.57 -12.44 -19.18
N GLU A 289 -17.53 -12.00 -18.34
CA GLU A 289 -18.92 -12.50 -18.37
C GLU A 289 -19.95 -11.45 -18.87
N ARG A 290 -19.49 -10.38 -19.52
CA ARG A 290 -20.40 -9.38 -20.13
C ARG A 290 -20.40 -9.45 -21.64
#